data_64b6206889f530ac1c6169ceea65ed5a
#
_entry.id   64b6206889f530ac1c6169ceea65ed5a
#
_cell.length_a   1.000
_cell.length_b   1.000
_cell.length_c   1.000
_cell.angle_alpha   90.00
_cell.angle_beta   90.00
_cell.angle_gamma   90.00
#
_symmetry.space_group_name_H-M   'P 1'
#
loop_
_entity.id
_entity.type
_entity.pdbx_description
1 polymer ?
#
loop_
_entity_poly.entity_id
_entity_poly.type
_entity_poly.pdbx_seq_one_letter_code
_entity_poly.pdbx_strand_id
1 'polypeptide(L)'
;MIMTNTFPPIGHTYKAQFGDLAYHLNFDVDGKTMTFSSVGDAAPVAEAVVTVTYTATEVADKVFMVTWSEPDGSTVTHVEDFNQDIVYTNITLPDNQFLNYKGTFTKLS
;
A
#
# COMPACT_ATOMS: atom_id res chain seq x y z
N MET A 1 -8.06 -2.65 28.26
CA MET A 1 -8.52 -2.31 26.92
C MET A 1 -7.37 -1.81 26.05
N ILE A 2 -7.36 -2.22 24.84
CA ILE A 2 -6.32 -1.80 23.91
C ILE A 2 -6.83 -0.71 23.01
N MET A 3 -6.07 0.38 22.93
CA MET A 3 -6.37 1.47 22.04
C MET A 3 -5.47 1.35 20.84
N THR A 4 -6.05 0.96 19.71
CA THR A 4 -5.27 0.99 18.47
C THR A 4 -5.25 2.39 17.92
N ASN A 5 -4.14 2.75 17.29
CA ASN A 5 -4.06 4.01 16.59
C ASN A 5 -4.95 3.96 15.35
N THR A 6 -5.50 5.11 14.99
CA THR A 6 -6.16 5.22 13.69
C THR A 6 -5.13 5.01 12.60
N PHE A 7 -5.51 4.27 11.56
CA PHE A 7 -4.63 4.04 10.42
C PHE A 7 -4.33 5.38 9.73
N PRO A 8 -3.08 5.86 9.77
CA PRO A 8 -2.77 7.22 9.35
C PRO A 8 -3.15 7.59 7.91
N PRO A 9 -3.07 6.69 6.92
CA PRO A 9 -3.38 7.07 5.55
C PRO A 9 -4.85 7.36 5.23
N ILE A 10 -5.79 7.04 6.11
CA ILE A 10 -7.21 7.27 5.83
C ILE A 10 -7.44 8.72 5.45
N GLY A 11 -8.00 8.96 4.25
CA GLY A 11 -8.27 10.30 3.75
C GLY A 11 -7.07 11.01 3.17
N HIS A 12 -5.96 10.29 2.94
CA HIS A 12 -4.70 10.86 2.46
C HIS A 12 -4.15 10.07 1.30
N THR A 13 -3.22 10.70 0.57
CA THR A 13 -2.47 10.04 -0.50
C THR A 13 -1.03 9.86 -0.06
N TYR A 14 -0.52 8.65 -0.23
CA TYR A 14 0.85 8.29 0.07
C TYR A 14 1.56 7.82 -1.19
N LYS A 15 2.88 8.00 -1.21
CA LYS A 15 3.74 7.47 -2.25
C LYS A 15 4.56 6.32 -1.68
N ALA A 16 4.43 5.15 -2.29
CA ALA A 16 5.28 4.01 -2.00
C ALA A 16 6.34 3.91 -3.09
N GLN A 17 7.61 3.96 -2.72
CA GLN A 17 8.69 3.93 -3.69
C GLN A 17 9.65 2.79 -3.39
N PHE A 18 9.82 1.90 -4.39
CA PHE A 18 10.66 0.71 -4.31
C PHE A 18 11.71 0.82 -5.43
N GLY A 19 12.84 1.52 -5.16
CA GLY A 19 13.81 1.78 -6.20
C GLY A 19 13.21 2.63 -7.31
N ASP A 20 13.20 2.11 -8.54
CA ASP A 20 12.64 2.83 -9.69
C ASP A 20 11.14 2.65 -9.82
N LEU A 21 10.54 1.79 -9.02
CA LEU A 21 9.12 1.50 -9.05
C LEU A 21 8.42 2.31 -7.99
N ALA A 22 7.38 3.04 -8.37
CA ALA A 22 6.65 3.89 -7.43
C ALA A 22 5.16 3.83 -7.70
N TYR A 23 4.38 4.02 -6.62
CA TYR A 23 2.92 4.03 -6.69
C TYR A 23 2.38 5.17 -5.83
N HIS A 24 1.29 5.77 -6.28
CA HIS A 24 0.47 6.63 -5.44
C HIS A 24 -0.70 5.80 -4.90
N LEU A 25 -0.91 5.84 -3.60
CA LEU A 25 -2.00 5.15 -2.93
C LEU A 25 -2.89 6.19 -2.28
N ASN A 26 -4.11 6.31 -2.79
CA ASN A 26 -5.09 7.24 -2.26
C ASN A 26 -6.08 6.47 -1.39
N PHE A 27 -6.02 6.68 -0.09
CA PHE A 27 -6.88 5.98 0.87
C PHE A 27 -8.13 6.81 1.11
N ASP A 28 -9.28 6.23 0.83
CA ASP A 28 -10.55 6.90 1.00
C ASP A 28 -10.85 7.15 2.47
N VAL A 29 -11.68 8.15 2.72
CA VAL A 29 -12.10 8.49 4.09
C VAL A 29 -12.95 7.40 4.73
N ASP A 30 -13.49 6.46 3.94
CA ASP A 30 -14.29 5.36 4.49
C ASP A 30 -13.46 4.35 5.31
N GLY A 31 -12.14 4.44 5.25
CA GLY A 31 -11.26 3.52 5.97
C GLY A 31 -11.25 2.10 5.43
N LYS A 32 -11.76 1.88 4.21
CA LYS A 32 -11.94 0.55 3.63
C LYS A 32 -11.43 0.42 2.22
N THR A 33 -11.48 1.49 1.42
CA THR A 33 -11.10 1.44 0.02
C THR A 33 -9.88 2.30 -0.25
N MET A 34 -9.09 1.86 -1.19
CA MET A 34 -7.88 2.53 -1.60
C MET A 34 -7.74 2.40 -3.10
N THR A 35 -7.33 3.49 -3.75
CA THR A 35 -7.09 3.53 -5.19
C THR A 35 -5.61 3.79 -5.43
N PHE A 36 -4.99 2.97 -6.25
CA PHE A 36 -3.57 3.15 -6.53
C PHE A 36 -3.29 3.15 -8.02
N SER A 37 -2.18 3.79 -8.37
CA SER A 37 -1.67 3.81 -9.74
C SER A 37 -0.16 3.86 -9.69
N SER A 38 0.49 3.30 -10.70
CA SER A 38 1.94 3.42 -10.82
C SER A 38 2.30 4.79 -11.38
N VAL A 39 3.44 5.31 -10.95
CA VAL A 39 3.89 6.65 -11.33
C VAL A 39 5.36 6.63 -11.70
N GLY A 40 5.81 7.66 -12.41
CA GLY A 40 7.21 7.81 -12.79
C GLY A 40 7.53 7.13 -14.11
N ASP A 41 8.82 7.16 -14.45
CA ASP A 41 9.29 6.66 -15.75
C ASP A 41 9.14 5.15 -15.88
N ALA A 42 9.10 4.44 -14.77
CA ALA A 42 8.93 2.99 -14.78
C ALA A 42 7.47 2.56 -14.85
N ALA A 43 6.53 3.51 -14.89
CA ALA A 43 5.11 3.19 -14.94
C ALA A 43 4.75 2.48 -16.23
N PRO A 44 3.89 1.46 -16.19
CA PRO A 44 3.38 0.84 -17.41
C PRO A 44 2.66 1.85 -18.28
N VAL A 45 2.71 1.65 -19.59
CA VAL A 45 2.14 2.58 -20.55
C VAL A 45 0.66 2.82 -20.32
N ALA A 46 -0.07 1.78 -20.07
CA ALA A 46 -1.53 1.86 -19.92
C ALA A 46 -1.91 1.54 -18.49
N GLU A 47 -1.20 2.15 -17.56
CA GLU A 47 -1.44 1.82 -16.20
C GLU A 47 -2.88 1.96 -15.83
N ALA A 48 -3.37 0.98 -15.17
CA ALA A 48 -4.71 1.01 -14.64
C ALA A 48 -4.68 1.77 -13.32
N VAL A 49 -5.73 2.52 -13.10
CA VAL A 49 -6.06 2.99 -11.76
C VAL A 49 -6.89 1.89 -11.13
N VAL A 50 -6.42 1.35 -10.03
CA VAL A 50 -7.03 0.17 -9.42
C VAL A 50 -7.58 0.53 -8.06
N THR A 51 -8.86 0.20 -7.83
CA THR A 51 -9.50 0.40 -6.52
C THR A 51 -9.69 -0.95 -5.85
N VAL A 52 -9.28 -1.05 -4.61
CA VAL A 52 -9.35 -2.29 -3.83
C VAL A 52 -9.94 -2.01 -2.45
N THR A 53 -10.45 -3.07 -1.83
CA THR A 53 -10.82 -3.05 -0.42
C THR A 53 -9.65 -3.62 0.36
N TYR A 54 -9.17 -2.88 1.35
CA TYR A 54 -8.03 -3.32 2.15
C TYR A 54 -8.42 -3.55 3.58
N THR A 55 -7.58 -4.30 4.29
CA THR A 55 -7.67 -4.48 5.73
C THR A 55 -6.37 -3.99 6.36
N ALA A 56 -6.47 -3.09 7.33
CA ALA A 56 -5.31 -2.58 8.06
C ALA A 56 -5.39 -3.03 9.51
N THR A 57 -4.32 -3.66 9.98
CA THR A 57 -4.24 -4.18 11.35
C THR A 57 -2.98 -3.63 12.00
N GLU A 58 -3.13 -2.96 13.13
CA GLU A 58 -1.97 -2.50 13.87
C GLU A 58 -1.26 -3.68 14.51
N VAL A 59 0.01 -3.87 14.19
CA VAL A 59 0.81 -5.01 14.68
C VAL A 59 1.86 -4.56 15.69
N ALA A 60 2.19 -3.28 15.71
CA ALA A 60 3.05 -2.66 16.71
C ALA A 60 2.70 -1.18 16.72
N ASP A 61 3.22 -0.42 17.65
CA ASP A 61 2.88 1.01 17.74
C ASP A 61 3.23 1.72 16.44
N LYS A 62 2.19 2.24 15.76
CA LYS A 62 2.32 2.95 14.47
C LYS A 62 2.92 2.09 13.36
N VAL A 63 2.76 0.77 13.46
CA VAL A 63 3.15 -0.18 12.41
C VAL A 63 1.93 -1.01 12.06
N PHE A 64 1.55 -1.00 10.79
CA PHE A 64 0.33 -1.66 10.32
C PHE A 64 0.63 -2.69 9.25
N MET A 65 -0.03 -3.83 9.33
CA MET A 65 -0.09 -4.80 8.25
C MET A 65 -1.33 -4.48 7.42
N VAL A 66 -1.15 -4.26 6.13
CA VAL A 66 -2.23 -3.87 5.21
C VAL A 66 -2.29 -4.89 4.09
N THR A 67 -3.47 -5.48 3.90
CA THR A 67 -3.64 -6.56 2.93
C THR A 67 -4.80 -6.28 2.00
N TRP A 68 -4.66 -6.72 0.74
CA TRP A 68 -5.75 -6.68 -0.23
C TRP A 68 -5.50 -7.67 -1.35
N SER A 69 -6.57 -7.95 -2.11
CA SER A 69 -6.45 -8.68 -3.37
C SER A 69 -6.89 -7.75 -4.50
N GLU A 70 -6.32 -7.98 -5.68
CA GLU A 70 -6.57 -7.16 -6.85
C GLU A 70 -7.45 -7.90 -7.85
N PRO A 71 -8.13 -7.16 -8.76
CA PRO A 71 -9.04 -7.79 -9.72
C PRO A 71 -8.40 -8.86 -10.59
N ASP A 72 -7.08 -8.76 -10.85
CA ASP A 72 -6.37 -9.74 -11.67
C ASP A 72 -6.00 -11.01 -10.90
N GLY A 73 -6.29 -11.06 -9.60
CA GLY A 73 -5.95 -12.20 -8.74
C GLY A 73 -4.67 -12.03 -7.95
N SER A 74 -3.95 -10.92 -8.14
CA SER A 74 -2.78 -10.63 -7.31
C SER A 74 -3.18 -10.39 -5.87
N THR A 75 -2.30 -10.77 -4.93
CA THR A 75 -2.50 -10.47 -3.52
C THR A 75 -1.32 -9.67 -3.00
N VAL A 76 -1.58 -8.72 -2.12
CA VAL A 76 -0.56 -7.81 -1.61
C VAL A 76 -0.64 -7.76 -0.09
N THR A 77 0.51 -7.83 0.54
CA THR A 77 0.66 -7.55 1.97
C THR A 77 1.72 -6.47 2.14
N HIS A 78 1.34 -5.38 2.77
CA HIS A 78 2.26 -4.34 3.19
C HIS A 78 2.49 -4.43 4.69
N VAL A 79 3.71 -4.12 5.12
CA VAL A 79 3.96 -3.69 6.50
C VAL A 79 4.38 -2.24 6.40
N GLU A 80 3.56 -1.35 6.92
CA GLU A 80 3.74 0.09 6.82
C GLU A 80 4.14 0.64 8.18
N ASP A 81 5.36 1.14 8.26
CA ASP A 81 5.96 1.64 9.50
C ASP A 81 5.95 3.17 9.46
N PHE A 82 5.02 3.77 10.21
CA PHE A 82 4.85 5.22 10.22
C PHE A 82 5.81 5.91 11.19
N ASN A 83 6.62 5.15 11.93
CA ASN A 83 7.68 5.72 12.74
C ASN A 83 8.89 6.08 11.88
N GLN A 84 9.12 5.32 10.81
CA GLN A 84 10.29 5.47 9.95
C GLN A 84 9.94 5.82 8.50
N ASP A 85 8.63 5.89 8.16
CA ASP A 85 8.15 6.13 6.80
C ASP A 85 8.68 5.09 5.81
N ILE A 86 8.61 3.84 6.23
CA ILE A 86 9.09 2.69 5.46
C ILE A 86 7.91 1.77 5.18
N VAL A 87 7.95 1.12 4.02
CA VAL A 87 6.98 0.08 3.70
C VAL A 87 7.72 -1.15 3.19
N TYR A 88 7.27 -2.32 3.65
CA TYR A 88 7.67 -3.62 3.11
C TYR A 88 6.47 -4.16 2.35
N THR A 89 6.69 -4.72 1.18
CA THR A 89 5.60 -5.29 0.40
C THR A 89 5.92 -6.71 -0.03
N ASN A 90 4.91 -7.57 0.06
CA ASN A 90 4.91 -8.91 -0.53
C ASN A 90 3.78 -8.95 -1.52
N ILE A 91 4.08 -9.34 -2.75
CA ILE A 91 3.09 -9.40 -3.82
C ILE A 91 3.15 -10.78 -4.45
N THR A 92 2.01 -11.47 -4.52
CA THR A 92 1.89 -12.72 -5.28
C THR A 92 1.09 -12.42 -6.52
N LEU A 93 1.70 -12.61 -7.68
CA LEU A 93 1.07 -12.37 -8.98
C LEU A 93 0.21 -13.56 -9.40
N PRO A 94 -0.69 -13.37 -10.38
CA PRO A 94 -1.58 -14.46 -10.80
C PRO A 94 -0.88 -15.71 -11.29
N ASP A 95 0.35 -15.58 -11.79
CA ASP A 95 1.16 -16.72 -12.25
C ASP A 95 1.99 -17.34 -11.13
N ASN A 96 1.70 -16.98 -9.88
CA ASN A 96 2.40 -17.43 -8.67
C ASN A 96 3.81 -16.86 -8.50
N GLN A 97 4.20 -15.87 -9.28
CA GLN A 97 5.45 -15.16 -9.05
C GLN A 97 5.33 -14.36 -7.76
N PHE A 98 6.33 -14.47 -6.89
CA PHE A 98 6.33 -13.81 -5.60
C PHE A 98 7.37 -12.70 -5.58
N LEU A 99 6.93 -11.47 -5.27
CA LEU A 99 7.78 -10.30 -5.22
C LEU A 99 7.88 -9.81 -3.78
N ASN A 100 9.06 -9.34 -3.41
CA ASN A 100 9.33 -8.87 -2.05
C ASN A 100 10.23 -7.64 -2.13
N TYR A 101 9.73 -6.49 -1.66
CA TYR A 101 10.47 -5.24 -1.73
C TYR A 101 10.37 -4.47 -0.43
N LYS A 102 11.34 -3.60 -0.20
CA LYS A 102 11.33 -2.60 0.85
C LYS A 102 11.48 -1.23 0.20
N GLY A 103 10.71 -0.27 0.67
CA GLY A 103 10.77 1.09 0.12
C GLY A 103 10.39 2.14 1.13
N THR A 104 10.22 3.36 0.64
CA THR A 104 9.77 4.48 1.44
C THR A 104 8.27 4.68 1.27
N PHE A 105 7.63 5.23 2.30
CA PHE A 105 6.20 5.46 2.32
C PHE A 105 5.96 6.88 2.81
N THR A 106 5.72 7.79 1.87
CA THR A 106 5.72 9.22 2.13
C THR A 106 4.33 9.80 1.90
N LYS A 107 3.87 10.59 2.86
CA LYS A 107 2.59 11.28 2.72
C LYS A 107 2.73 12.41 1.72
N LEU A 108 1.82 12.46 0.75
CA LEU A 108 1.79 13.51 -0.26
C LEU A 108 0.74 14.57 0.04
N SER A 109 -0.39 14.18 0.62
CA SER A 109 -1.45 15.19 0.89
C SER A 109 -2.34 14.82 2.06
#